data_8680fccf4e2f02e9646341f6780b0a44
#
_entry.id   8680fccf4e2f02e9646341f6780b0a44
#
_cell.length_a   1.000
_cell.length_b   1.000
_cell.length_c   1.000
_cell.angle_alpha   90.00
_cell.angle_beta   90.00
_cell.angle_gamma   90.00
#
_symmetry.space_group_name_H-M   'P 1'
#
loop_
_entity.id
_entity.type
_entity.pdbx_description
1 polymer ?
#
loop_
_entity_poly.entity_id
_entity_poly.type
_entity_poly.pdbx_seq_one_letter_code
_entity_poly.pdbx_strand_id
1 'polypeptide(L)'
;MSTSTDDIVEIQQLLAKYAVTITQGDIEGLVSVFTPDGTYSAFGETYALERFPVLVDAAPKGLFMTGTALVDLDGDTATGTQPLCFIEHSQHDMRIGYYNDTYVRTDGGWRLKTRAMTFIRRSGDHDSGRPHAIGRPEAG
;
A
#
# COMPACT_ATOMS: atom_id res chain seq x y z
N MET A 1 -23.08 9.70 12.86
CA MET A 1 -23.07 9.29 11.44
C MET A 1 -21.90 10.00 10.74
N SER A 2 -20.99 9.24 10.11
CA SER A 2 -19.88 9.85 9.40
C SER A 2 -20.35 10.52 8.11
N THR A 3 -19.74 11.65 7.76
CA THR A 3 -19.89 12.25 6.44
C THR A 3 -18.93 11.57 5.46
N SER A 4 -19.13 11.81 4.14
CA SER A 4 -18.18 11.34 3.13
C SER A 4 -16.78 11.91 3.36
N THR A 5 -16.69 13.18 3.79
CA THR A 5 -15.40 13.80 4.13
C THR A 5 -14.74 13.09 5.30
N ASP A 6 -15.50 12.78 6.36
CA ASP A 6 -14.97 12.04 7.51
C ASP A 6 -14.43 10.69 7.09
N ASP A 7 -15.15 9.97 6.25
CA ASP A 7 -14.75 8.65 5.75
C ASP A 7 -13.45 8.72 4.95
N ILE A 8 -13.34 9.71 4.05
CA ILE A 8 -12.12 9.90 3.26
C ILE A 8 -10.94 10.23 4.17
N VAL A 9 -11.12 11.13 5.14
CA VAL A 9 -10.05 11.49 6.08
C VAL A 9 -9.63 10.26 6.88
N GLU A 10 -10.58 9.46 7.36
CA GLU A 10 -10.26 8.25 8.12
C GLU A 10 -9.46 7.27 7.29
N ILE A 11 -9.85 7.04 6.02
CA ILE A 11 -9.11 6.17 5.12
C ILE A 11 -7.70 6.71 4.87
N GLN A 12 -7.56 8.03 4.64
CA GLN A 12 -6.25 8.64 4.45
C GLN A 12 -5.36 8.51 5.71
N GLN A 13 -5.93 8.63 6.91
CA GLN A 13 -5.22 8.39 8.16
C GLN A 13 -4.81 6.92 8.31
N LEU A 14 -5.66 6.00 7.89
CA LEU A 14 -5.33 4.57 7.85
C LEU A 14 -4.11 4.31 6.98
N LEU A 15 -4.06 4.91 5.80
CA LEU A 15 -2.93 4.76 4.87
C LEU A 15 -1.67 5.45 5.37
N ALA A 16 -1.81 6.59 6.06
CA ALA A 16 -0.68 7.24 6.73
C ALA A 16 -0.09 6.32 7.81
N LYS A 17 -0.94 5.64 8.57
CA LYS A 17 -0.49 4.66 9.57
C LYS A 17 0.27 3.51 8.91
N TYR A 18 -0.20 3.02 7.76
CA TYR A 18 0.53 2.02 6.99
C TYR A 18 1.95 2.49 6.67
N ALA A 19 2.08 3.69 6.08
CA ALA A 19 3.37 4.23 5.67
C ALA A 19 4.32 4.44 6.87
N VAL A 20 3.81 4.97 7.98
CA VAL A 20 4.60 5.22 9.18
C VAL A 20 5.03 3.92 9.83
N THR A 21 4.12 2.98 10.03
CA THR A 21 4.44 1.71 10.72
C THR A 21 5.39 0.84 9.93
N ILE A 22 5.22 0.75 8.60
CA ILE A 22 6.14 -0.04 7.78
C ILE A 22 7.53 0.62 7.73
N THR A 23 7.60 1.95 7.69
CA THR A 23 8.87 2.67 7.75
C THR A 23 9.60 2.44 9.07
N GLN A 24 8.86 2.40 10.17
CA GLN A 24 9.43 2.21 11.51
C GLN A 24 9.71 0.75 11.87
N GLY A 25 9.24 -0.19 11.04
CA GLY A 25 9.34 -1.62 11.36
C GLY A 25 8.37 -2.07 12.46
N ASP A 26 7.30 -1.31 12.68
CA ASP A 26 6.24 -1.65 13.64
C ASP A 26 5.26 -2.63 12.98
N ILE A 27 5.58 -3.91 13.05
CA ILE A 27 4.80 -4.96 12.39
C ILE A 27 3.39 -5.07 12.98
N GLU A 28 3.26 -4.99 14.29
CA GLU A 28 1.94 -5.07 14.94
C GLU A 28 1.04 -3.92 14.48
N GLY A 29 1.57 -2.70 14.47
CA GLY A 29 0.84 -1.53 13.97
C GLY A 29 0.48 -1.66 12.50
N LEU A 30 1.40 -2.17 11.69
CA LEU A 30 1.18 -2.38 10.26
C LEU A 30 0.05 -3.38 9.99
N VAL A 31 0.06 -4.52 10.67
CA VAL A 31 -0.96 -5.54 10.52
C VAL A 31 -2.33 -5.01 10.94
N SER A 32 -2.38 -4.14 11.94
CA SER A 32 -3.63 -3.59 12.48
C SER A 32 -4.42 -2.75 11.48
N VAL A 33 -3.79 -2.28 10.39
CA VAL A 33 -4.51 -1.49 9.38
C VAL A 33 -5.35 -2.36 8.44
N PHE A 34 -5.16 -3.67 8.46
CA PHE A 34 -5.88 -4.61 7.61
C PHE A 34 -7.03 -5.27 8.36
N THR A 35 -8.03 -5.75 7.60
CA THR A 35 -8.98 -6.73 8.13
C THR A 35 -8.26 -8.06 8.37
N PRO A 36 -8.80 -8.94 9.28
CA PRO A 36 -8.16 -10.24 9.53
C PRO A 36 -7.98 -11.11 8.29
N ASP A 37 -8.89 -10.98 7.31
CA ASP A 37 -8.83 -11.68 6.04
C ASP A 37 -8.18 -10.86 4.93
N GLY A 38 -7.48 -9.79 5.29
CA GLY A 38 -6.84 -8.90 4.33
C GLY A 38 -5.73 -9.56 3.54
N THR A 39 -5.40 -8.97 2.38
CA THR A 39 -4.34 -9.48 1.52
C THR A 39 -3.46 -8.36 1.00
N TYR A 40 -2.21 -8.71 0.72
CA TYR A 40 -1.25 -7.87 0.02
C TYR A 40 -0.80 -8.59 -1.25
N SER A 41 -0.72 -7.87 -2.36
CA SER A 41 -0.28 -8.45 -3.65
C SER A 41 0.85 -7.64 -4.26
N ALA A 42 1.82 -8.33 -4.83
CA ALA A 42 2.92 -7.73 -5.59
C ALA A 42 3.51 -8.78 -6.53
N PHE A 43 3.96 -8.36 -7.70
CA PHE A 43 4.64 -9.22 -8.67
C PHE A 43 3.84 -10.47 -9.06
N GLY A 44 2.51 -10.35 -9.12
CA GLY A 44 1.63 -11.45 -9.50
C GLY A 44 1.32 -12.45 -8.39
N GLU A 45 1.84 -12.22 -7.18
CA GLU A 45 1.56 -13.07 -6.02
C GLU A 45 0.68 -12.34 -5.02
N THR A 46 -0.20 -13.09 -4.36
CA THR A 46 -1.06 -12.58 -3.29
C THR A 46 -0.70 -13.26 -1.97
N TYR A 47 -0.51 -12.46 -0.94
CA TYR A 47 -0.11 -12.92 0.39
C TYR A 47 -1.26 -12.66 1.36
N ALA A 48 -1.68 -13.71 2.07
CA ALA A 48 -2.61 -13.55 3.19
C ALA A 48 -1.94 -12.74 4.31
N LEU A 49 -2.74 -12.11 5.16
CA LEU A 49 -2.23 -11.21 6.20
C LEU A 49 -1.24 -11.91 7.14
N GLU A 50 -1.46 -13.18 7.47
CA GLU A 50 -0.55 -13.92 8.34
C GLU A 50 0.84 -14.14 7.75
N ARG A 51 0.98 -14.05 6.42
CA ARG A 51 2.27 -14.16 5.72
C ARG A 51 2.94 -12.82 5.47
N PHE A 52 2.18 -11.74 5.61
CA PHE A 52 2.67 -10.40 5.31
C PHE A 52 3.85 -9.98 6.20
N PRO A 53 3.85 -10.25 7.53
CA PRO A 53 5.00 -9.92 8.37
C PRO A 53 6.31 -10.55 7.90
N VAL A 54 6.27 -11.80 7.44
CA VAL A 54 7.47 -12.48 6.92
C VAL A 54 7.97 -11.79 5.65
N LEU A 55 7.04 -11.41 4.76
CA LEU A 55 7.38 -10.68 3.55
C LEU A 55 8.03 -9.34 3.86
N VAL A 56 7.46 -8.58 4.80
CA VAL A 56 7.99 -7.27 5.20
C VAL A 56 9.36 -7.41 5.85
N ASP A 57 9.54 -8.43 6.68
CA ASP A 57 10.82 -8.67 7.34
C ASP A 57 11.94 -9.00 6.34
N ALA A 58 11.61 -9.73 5.28
CA ALA A 58 12.55 -10.09 4.23
C ALA A 58 12.81 -8.96 3.22
N ALA A 59 11.94 -7.96 3.16
CA ALA A 59 12.04 -6.86 2.20
C ALA A 59 13.11 -5.84 2.62
N PRO A 60 13.64 -5.05 1.67
CA PRO A 60 14.54 -3.96 2.02
C PRO A 60 13.89 -2.98 2.99
N LYS A 61 14.69 -2.41 3.89
CA LYS A 61 14.25 -1.41 4.86
C LYS A 61 14.53 -0.01 4.33
N GLY A 62 13.67 0.94 4.69
CA GLY A 62 13.85 2.32 4.27
C GLY A 62 12.60 3.14 4.50
N LEU A 63 12.48 4.24 3.76
CA LEU A 63 11.40 5.20 3.86
C LEU A 63 10.31 4.90 2.84
N PHE A 64 9.10 4.70 3.33
CA PHE A 64 7.91 4.60 2.48
C PHE A 64 7.25 5.98 2.41
N MET A 65 7.47 6.70 1.31
CA MET A 65 6.89 8.02 1.07
C MET A 65 5.68 7.86 0.15
N THR A 66 4.50 8.14 0.69
CA THR A 66 3.26 7.97 -0.07
C THR A 66 2.64 9.32 -0.39
N GLY A 67 1.96 9.39 -1.51
CA GLY A 67 1.11 10.53 -1.84
C GLY A 67 -0.26 10.40 -1.19
N THR A 68 -1.09 11.40 -1.38
CA THR A 68 -2.47 11.37 -0.94
C THR A 68 -3.26 10.39 -1.83
N ALA A 69 -4.03 9.53 -1.22
CA ALA A 69 -4.83 8.56 -1.95
C ALA A 69 -6.04 9.21 -2.60
N LEU A 70 -6.34 8.78 -3.82
CA LEU A 70 -7.61 9.07 -4.48
C LEU A 70 -8.58 7.97 -4.07
N VAL A 71 -9.66 8.33 -3.37
CA VAL A 71 -10.60 7.39 -2.77
C VAL A 71 -11.98 7.54 -3.39
N ASP A 72 -12.60 6.40 -3.71
CA ASP A 72 -13.95 6.32 -4.26
C ASP A 72 -14.82 5.53 -3.26
N LEU A 73 -15.75 6.22 -2.61
CA LEU A 73 -16.61 5.64 -1.57
C LEU A 73 -17.84 4.98 -2.19
N ASP A 74 -18.25 3.85 -1.62
CA ASP A 74 -19.47 3.12 -1.97
C ASP A 74 -20.08 2.52 -0.71
N GLY A 75 -20.79 3.33 0.07
CA GLY A 75 -21.39 2.90 1.33
C GLY A 75 -20.34 2.49 2.35
N ASP A 76 -20.34 1.23 2.76
CA ASP A 76 -19.41 0.67 3.74
C ASP A 76 -18.16 0.07 3.09
N THR A 77 -17.98 0.26 1.79
CA THR A 77 -16.79 -0.14 1.05
C THR A 77 -16.23 1.04 0.28
N ALA A 78 -14.98 0.93 -0.12
CA ALA A 78 -14.33 1.95 -0.94
C ALA A 78 -13.17 1.33 -1.71
N THR A 79 -12.77 2.01 -2.77
CA THR A 79 -11.55 1.69 -3.52
C THR A 79 -10.65 2.92 -3.54
N GLY A 80 -9.37 2.72 -3.78
CA GLY A 80 -8.46 3.84 -3.89
C GLY A 80 -7.17 3.49 -4.58
N THR A 81 -6.44 4.55 -4.95
CA THR A 81 -5.12 4.45 -5.56
C THR A 81 -4.21 5.45 -4.87
N GLN A 82 -3.01 5.00 -4.49
CA GLN A 82 -2.06 5.83 -3.76
C GLN A 82 -0.67 5.70 -4.37
N PRO A 83 -0.03 6.80 -4.80
CA PRO A 83 1.34 6.73 -5.30
C PRO A 83 2.33 6.46 -4.17
N LEU A 84 3.43 5.79 -4.51
CA LEU A 84 4.48 5.41 -3.57
C LEU A 84 5.85 5.67 -4.16
N CYS A 85 6.73 6.26 -3.35
CA CYS A 85 8.17 6.23 -3.56
C CYS A 85 8.80 5.59 -2.32
N PHE A 86 9.42 4.42 -2.49
CA PHE A 86 10.22 3.78 -1.44
C PHE A 86 11.68 4.08 -1.68
N ILE A 87 12.39 4.50 -0.63
CA ILE A 87 13.83 4.79 -0.68
C ILE A 87 14.54 3.88 0.31
N GLU A 88 15.42 3.01 -0.21
CA GLU A 88 16.17 2.06 0.61
C GLU A 88 17.23 2.80 1.44
N HIS A 89 17.47 2.36 2.67
CA HIS A 89 18.22 3.14 3.68
C HIS A 89 19.74 3.22 3.45
N SER A 90 20.34 2.24 2.76
CA SER A 90 21.81 2.15 2.68
C SER A 90 22.40 2.79 1.43
N GLN A 91 21.80 2.54 0.27
CA GLN A 91 22.29 3.06 -1.01
C GLN A 91 21.32 4.05 -1.66
N HIS A 92 20.16 4.26 -1.03
CA HIS A 92 19.10 5.12 -1.52
C HIS A 92 18.50 4.64 -2.86
N ASP A 93 18.52 3.33 -3.07
CA ASP A 93 17.83 2.75 -4.22
C ASP A 93 16.33 2.99 -4.08
N MET A 94 15.68 3.34 -5.19
CA MET A 94 14.28 3.72 -5.19
C MET A 94 13.41 2.66 -5.85
N ARG A 95 12.19 2.53 -5.32
CA ARG A 95 11.11 1.80 -5.96
C ARG A 95 9.94 2.76 -6.10
N ILE A 96 9.54 3.02 -7.32
CA ILE A 96 8.42 3.91 -7.59
C ILE A 96 7.25 3.13 -8.18
N GLY A 97 6.06 3.49 -7.75
CA GLY A 97 4.85 2.81 -8.19
C GLY A 97 3.62 3.33 -7.48
N TYR A 98 2.62 2.49 -7.38
CA TYR A 98 1.37 2.85 -6.72
C TYR A 98 0.66 1.62 -6.19
N TYR A 99 -0.18 1.85 -5.19
CA TYR A 99 -1.08 0.84 -4.64
C TYR A 99 -2.47 1.02 -5.24
N ASN A 100 -3.12 -0.10 -5.54
CA ASN A 100 -4.57 -0.16 -5.73
C ASN A 100 -5.15 -0.90 -4.56
N ASP A 101 -6.13 -0.29 -3.91
CA ASP A 101 -6.65 -0.75 -2.63
C ASP A 101 -8.15 -0.95 -2.66
N THR A 102 -8.63 -1.86 -1.81
CA THR A 102 -10.02 -1.88 -1.38
C THR A 102 -10.07 -1.71 0.13
N TYR A 103 -11.11 -0.99 0.58
CA TYR A 103 -11.31 -0.69 2.00
C TYR A 103 -12.70 -1.12 2.42
N VAL A 104 -12.85 -1.42 3.69
CA VAL A 104 -14.15 -1.79 4.25
C VAL A 104 -14.32 -1.13 5.61
N ARG A 105 -15.54 -0.66 5.90
CA ARG A 105 -15.91 -0.16 7.22
C ARG A 105 -16.16 -1.35 8.13
N THR A 106 -15.49 -1.36 9.29
CA THR A 106 -15.67 -2.37 10.34
C THR A 106 -16.16 -1.70 11.60
N ASP A 107 -16.47 -2.46 12.63
CA ASP A 107 -16.85 -1.93 13.94
C ASP A 107 -15.71 -1.09 14.54
N GLY A 108 -14.46 -1.41 14.21
CA GLY A 108 -13.29 -0.65 14.66
C GLY A 108 -12.89 0.48 13.75
N GLY A 109 -13.67 0.79 12.72
CA GLY A 109 -13.37 1.83 11.73
C GLY A 109 -13.00 1.24 10.37
N TRP A 110 -12.58 2.11 9.47
CA TRP A 110 -12.14 1.69 8.14
C TRP A 110 -10.85 0.86 8.21
N ARG A 111 -10.76 -0.18 7.37
CA ARG A 111 -9.58 -1.05 7.28
C ARG A 111 -9.29 -1.38 5.83
N LEU A 112 -8.03 -1.71 5.54
CA LEU A 112 -7.62 -2.27 4.25
C LEU A 112 -8.12 -3.70 4.15
N LYS A 113 -8.85 -4.00 3.09
CA LYS A 113 -9.23 -5.37 2.72
C LYS A 113 -8.18 -5.97 1.81
N THR A 114 -7.80 -5.24 0.75
CA THR A 114 -6.75 -5.67 -0.18
C THR A 114 -5.87 -4.49 -0.52
N ARG A 115 -4.58 -4.74 -0.64
CA ARG A 115 -3.63 -3.75 -1.14
C ARG A 115 -2.75 -4.42 -2.19
N ALA A 116 -2.73 -3.88 -3.41
CA ALA A 116 -1.95 -4.41 -4.51
C ALA A 116 -0.93 -3.37 -4.97
N MET A 117 0.35 -3.76 -4.95
CA MET A 117 1.44 -2.89 -5.38
C MET A 117 1.77 -3.11 -6.85
N THR A 118 1.80 -2.04 -7.62
CA THR A 118 2.33 -2.05 -8.98
C THR A 118 3.60 -1.22 -9.01
N PHE A 119 4.72 -1.82 -9.42
CA PHE A 119 5.99 -1.12 -9.56
C PHE A 119 6.10 -0.54 -10.97
N ILE A 120 6.38 0.76 -11.06
CA ILE A 120 6.68 1.42 -12.33
C ILE A 120 8.13 1.16 -12.69
N ARG A 121 9.04 1.34 -11.71
CA ARG A 121 10.47 1.10 -11.91
C ARG A 121 11.17 0.95 -10.57
N ARG A 122 12.27 0.20 -10.58
CA ARG A 122 13.16 0.04 -9.42
C ARG A 122 14.58 0.39 -9.85
N SER A 123 15.33 1.13 -9.03
CA SER A 123 16.75 1.37 -9.26
C SER A 123 17.60 0.29 -8.57
N GLY A 124 18.90 0.30 -8.85
CA GLY A 124 19.85 -0.67 -8.29
C GLY A 124 19.82 -2.00 -9.02
N ASP A 125 20.06 -3.09 -8.31
CA ASP A 125 20.18 -4.43 -8.88
C ASP A 125 18.91 -4.92 -9.57
N HIS A 126 17.76 -4.34 -9.22
CA HIS A 126 16.47 -4.73 -9.78
C HIS A 126 16.02 -3.82 -10.92
N ASP A 127 16.87 -2.90 -11.37
CA ASP A 127 16.53 -1.97 -12.45
C ASP A 127 16.54 -2.68 -13.79
N SER A 128 15.39 -2.69 -14.48
CA SER A 128 15.27 -3.25 -15.82
C SER A 128 15.73 -2.29 -16.91
N GLY A 129 16.09 -1.05 -16.53
CA GLY A 129 16.46 0.00 -17.50
C GLY A 129 15.27 0.68 -18.16
N ARG A 130 14.05 0.31 -17.80
CA ARG A 130 12.82 0.85 -18.39
C ARG A 130 11.66 0.70 -17.42
N PRO A 131 10.58 1.50 -17.57
CA PRO A 131 9.39 1.33 -16.74
C PRO A 131 8.74 -0.04 -16.97
N HIS A 132 8.17 -0.60 -15.89
CA HIS A 132 7.37 -1.81 -16.01
C HIS A 132 6.06 -1.50 -16.73
N ALA A 133 5.60 -2.44 -17.55
CA ALA A 133 4.34 -2.30 -18.29
C ALA A 133 3.11 -2.69 -17.46
N ILE A 134 3.30 -3.31 -16.31
CA ILE A 134 2.23 -3.87 -15.49
C ILE A 134 1.30 -2.75 -15.01
N GLY A 135 -0.02 -2.95 -15.19
CA GLY A 135 -1.04 -2.04 -14.69
C GLY A 135 -1.18 -0.74 -15.48
N ARG A 136 -0.44 -0.56 -16.57
CA ARG A 136 -0.55 0.64 -17.40
C ARG A 136 -1.41 0.34 -18.62
N PRO A 137 -2.33 1.26 -18.98
CA PRO A 137 -2.97 1.15 -20.29
C PRO A 137 -1.89 1.23 -21.36
N GLU A 138 -2.05 0.45 -22.40
CA GLU A 138 -1.14 0.55 -23.52
C GLU A 138 -1.20 1.98 -24.09
N ALA A 139 -0.04 2.58 -24.29
CA ALA A 139 0.04 3.83 -25.01
C ALA A 139 -0.39 3.52 -26.43
N GLY A 140 -1.57 3.99 -26.76
CA GLY A 140 -2.18 3.74 -28.05
C GLY A 140 -1.33 4.19 -29.21
#